data_708282e29504638ed9aa5c2df327259b
#
_entry.id   708282e29504638ed9aa5c2df327259b
#
_cell.length_a   1.000
_cell.length_b   1.000
_cell.length_c   1.000
_cell.angle_alpha   90.00
_cell.angle_beta   90.00
_cell.angle_gamma   90.00
#
_symmetry.space_group_name_H-M   'P 1'
#
loop_
_entity.id
_entity.type
_entity.pdbx_description
1 polymer ?
#
loop_
_entity_poly.entity_id
_entity_poly.type
_entity_poly.pdbx_seq_one_letter_code
_entity_poly.pdbx_strand_id
1 'polypeptide(L)'
;MQNFSPATLIGEGKVNEVKRALEEDNAKMVVFDDDLSGSQVRNLEQRLPGIKVLDRTGLILDIFAKHAITAESRLMVEVAQLQYMMPRLTGAWTHLCRQHNGGIGTKGPGETQLETDRRMIRKRIQELKKKLEKIEDARESQAENRNDIFHIGIV
;
A
#
# COMPACT_ATOMS: atom_id res chain seq x y z
N MET A 1 -26.78 17.79 -1.59
CA MET A 1 -25.51 17.85 -2.34
C MET A 1 -24.38 17.60 -1.36
N GLN A 2 -23.62 16.49 -1.51
CA GLN A 2 -22.41 16.26 -0.71
C GLN A 2 -21.35 17.23 -1.21
N ASN A 3 -20.90 18.15 -0.34
CA ASN A 3 -19.80 19.05 -0.64
C ASN A 3 -18.49 18.27 -0.55
N PHE A 4 -18.01 17.77 -1.67
CA PHE A 4 -16.66 17.19 -1.75
C PHE A 4 -15.62 18.29 -1.55
N SER A 5 -14.74 18.09 -0.56
CA SER A 5 -13.60 18.97 -0.34
C SER A 5 -12.35 18.40 -1.05
N PRO A 6 -11.70 19.16 -1.94
CA PRO A 6 -10.45 18.71 -2.55
C PRO A 6 -9.36 18.35 -1.54
N ALA A 7 -9.40 18.99 -0.35
CA ALA A 7 -8.40 18.84 0.68
C ALA A 7 -8.57 17.57 1.54
N THR A 8 -9.81 17.12 1.75
CA THR A 8 -10.12 16.06 2.74
C THR A 8 -11.18 15.08 2.24
N LEU A 9 -11.55 15.12 0.95
CA LEU A 9 -12.66 14.42 0.33
C LEU A 9 -14.04 14.85 0.89
N ILE A 10 -14.18 14.88 2.21
CA ILE A 10 -15.40 15.30 2.92
C ILE A 10 -15.26 16.72 3.49
N GLY A 11 -16.37 17.42 3.65
CA GLY A 11 -16.40 18.78 4.22
C GLY A 11 -15.99 18.79 5.68
N GLU A 12 -15.55 19.96 6.17
CA GLU A 12 -15.01 20.16 7.51
C GLU A 12 -16.00 19.76 8.63
N GLY A 13 -17.28 20.09 8.46
CA GLY A 13 -18.32 19.65 9.39
C GLY A 13 -18.38 18.12 9.52
N LYS A 14 -18.25 17.40 8.40
CA LYS A 14 -18.25 15.93 8.39
C LYS A 14 -16.98 15.34 9.02
N VAL A 15 -15.83 15.98 8.83
CA VAL A 15 -14.59 15.59 9.55
C VAL A 15 -14.77 15.68 11.05
N ASN A 16 -15.43 16.73 11.54
CA ASN A 16 -15.71 16.90 12.97
C ASN A 16 -16.73 15.88 13.52
N GLU A 17 -17.73 15.49 12.72
CA GLU A 17 -18.63 14.38 13.08
C GLU A 17 -17.88 13.06 13.20
N VAL A 18 -17.05 12.75 12.20
CA VAL A 18 -16.20 11.54 12.19
C VAL A 18 -15.29 11.53 13.42
N LYS A 19 -14.67 12.66 13.75
CA LYS A 19 -13.81 12.78 14.92
C LYS A 19 -14.56 12.44 16.23
N ARG A 20 -15.76 12.97 16.41
CA ARG A 20 -16.61 12.66 17.58
C ARG A 20 -16.96 11.18 17.66
N ALA A 21 -17.40 10.59 16.54
CA ALA A 21 -17.73 9.17 16.49
C ALA A 21 -16.52 8.30 16.84
N LEU A 22 -15.32 8.64 16.33
CA LEU A 22 -14.07 7.92 16.64
C LEU A 22 -13.70 8.01 18.13
N GLU A 23 -13.96 9.16 18.77
CA GLU A 23 -13.75 9.36 20.21
C GLU A 23 -14.77 8.56 21.04
N GLU A 24 -16.05 8.60 20.67
CA GLU A 24 -17.14 7.86 21.33
C GLU A 24 -16.92 6.34 21.26
N ASP A 25 -16.54 5.82 20.09
CA ASP A 25 -16.32 4.39 19.88
C ASP A 25 -14.90 3.93 20.29
N ASN A 26 -14.05 4.83 20.76
CA ASN A 26 -12.62 4.58 21.01
C ASN A 26 -11.92 3.90 19.80
N ALA A 27 -12.34 4.24 18.60
CA ALA A 27 -11.80 3.69 17.37
C ALA A 27 -10.41 4.25 17.06
N LYS A 28 -9.53 3.42 16.50
CA LYS A 28 -8.15 3.79 16.17
C LYS A 28 -7.92 3.93 14.65
N MET A 29 -8.96 3.70 13.87
CA MET A 29 -8.88 3.69 12.41
C MET A 29 -10.18 4.20 11.81
N VAL A 30 -10.07 4.92 10.69
CA VAL A 30 -11.19 5.27 9.82
C VAL A 30 -10.90 4.79 8.40
N VAL A 31 -11.93 4.25 7.75
CA VAL A 31 -11.86 3.77 6.37
C VAL A 31 -12.82 4.57 5.50
N PHE A 32 -12.29 5.11 4.42
CA PHE A 32 -13.09 5.76 3.39
C PHE A 32 -13.35 4.76 2.26
N ASP A 33 -14.59 4.71 1.76
CA ASP A 33 -14.96 3.83 0.65
C ASP A 33 -14.42 4.33 -0.70
N ASP A 34 -14.15 5.62 -0.81
CA ASP A 34 -13.54 6.26 -1.98
C ASP A 34 -12.01 6.28 -1.87
N ASP A 35 -11.32 6.28 -3.03
CA ASP A 35 -9.88 6.43 -3.09
C ASP A 35 -9.42 7.81 -2.60
N LEU A 36 -8.45 7.84 -1.72
CA LEU A 36 -7.85 9.06 -1.20
C LEU A 36 -6.52 9.37 -1.91
N SER A 37 -6.32 10.62 -2.27
CA SER A 37 -5.00 11.09 -2.68
C SER A 37 -4.05 11.17 -1.48
N GLY A 38 -2.73 11.14 -1.72
CA GLY A 38 -1.74 11.29 -0.66
C GLY A 38 -1.85 12.60 0.14
N SER A 39 -2.33 13.69 -0.49
CA SER A 39 -2.61 14.95 0.18
C SER A 39 -3.83 14.88 1.08
N GLN A 40 -4.89 14.21 0.63
CA GLN A 40 -6.11 14.01 1.43
C GLN A 40 -5.85 13.14 2.66
N VAL A 41 -5.12 12.03 2.50
CA VAL A 41 -4.71 11.18 3.64
C VAL A 41 -3.95 12.02 4.67
N ARG A 42 -2.91 12.75 4.25
CA ARG A 42 -2.13 13.60 5.14
C ARG A 42 -2.98 14.65 5.85
N ASN A 43 -3.87 15.33 5.13
CA ASN A 43 -4.72 16.36 5.70
C ASN A 43 -5.72 15.78 6.72
N LEU A 44 -6.24 14.59 6.45
CA LEU A 44 -7.13 13.87 7.38
C LEU A 44 -6.37 13.40 8.62
N GLU A 45 -5.18 12.84 8.49
CA GLU A 45 -4.33 12.43 9.61
C GLU A 45 -3.95 13.61 10.52
N GLN A 46 -3.70 14.78 9.94
CA GLN A 46 -3.46 16.01 10.72
C GLN A 46 -4.69 16.46 11.52
N ARG A 47 -5.90 16.24 11.00
CA ARG A 47 -7.16 16.60 11.66
C ARG A 47 -7.66 15.52 12.63
N LEU A 48 -7.22 14.28 12.45
CA LEU A 48 -7.57 13.10 13.25
C LEU A 48 -6.31 12.52 13.89
N PRO A 49 -5.67 13.23 14.84
CA PRO A 49 -4.39 12.80 15.40
C PRO A 49 -4.52 11.47 16.13
N GLY A 50 -3.60 10.53 15.85
CA GLY A 50 -3.60 9.19 16.44
C GLY A 50 -4.56 8.20 15.80
N ILE A 51 -5.29 8.61 14.76
CA ILE A 51 -6.19 7.75 13.98
C ILE A 51 -5.52 7.36 12.67
N LYS A 52 -5.50 6.05 12.36
CA LYS A 52 -5.05 5.54 11.06
C LYS A 52 -6.12 5.83 10.01
N VAL A 53 -5.77 6.57 8.96
CA VAL A 53 -6.66 6.85 7.83
C VAL A 53 -6.33 5.90 6.70
N LEU A 54 -7.32 5.13 6.25
CA LEU A 54 -7.22 4.24 5.08
C LEU A 54 -8.33 4.56 4.09
N ASP A 55 -8.09 4.26 2.84
CA ASP A 55 -9.13 4.11 1.84
C ASP A 55 -9.46 2.62 1.63
N ARG A 56 -10.46 2.36 0.80
CA ARG A 56 -10.90 0.99 0.45
C ARG A 56 -9.75 0.15 -0.08
N THR A 57 -8.95 0.72 -1.00
CA THR A 57 -7.82 0.02 -1.61
C THR A 57 -6.75 -0.33 -0.57
N GLY A 58 -6.41 0.58 0.33
CA GLY A 58 -5.48 0.33 1.43
C GLY A 58 -5.94 -0.77 2.37
N LEU A 59 -7.23 -0.78 2.73
CA LEU A 59 -7.81 -1.83 3.57
C LEU A 59 -7.75 -3.20 2.88
N ILE A 60 -8.11 -3.28 1.60
CA ILE A 60 -8.06 -4.53 0.82
C ILE A 60 -6.63 -5.07 0.77
N LEU A 61 -5.64 -4.22 0.54
CA LEU A 61 -4.23 -4.61 0.52
C LEU A 61 -3.75 -5.11 1.89
N ASP A 62 -4.19 -4.48 3.00
CA ASP A 62 -3.87 -4.94 4.35
C ASP A 62 -4.49 -6.32 4.63
N ILE A 63 -5.73 -6.57 4.16
CA ILE A 63 -6.39 -7.88 4.27
C ILE A 63 -5.62 -8.94 3.47
N PHE A 64 -5.23 -8.64 2.22
CA PHE A 64 -4.45 -9.56 1.40
C PHE A 64 -3.08 -9.86 2.02
N ALA A 65 -2.41 -8.85 2.57
CA ALA A 65 -1.14 -9.04 3.25
C ALA A 65 -1.24 -10.01 4.44
N LYS A 66 -2.33 -9.92 5.19
CA LYS A 66 -2.59 -10.81 6.32
C LYS A 66 -2.88 -12.25 5.89
N HIS A 67 -3.49 -12.46 4.73
CA HIS A 67 -3.90 -13.79 4.23
C HIS A 67 -2.93 -14.39 3.21
N ALA A 68 -1.88 -13.68 2.80
CA ALA A 68 -0.87 -14.17 1.87
C ALA A 68 -0.01 -15.26 2.51
N ILE A 69 -0.29 -16.53 2.20
CA ILE A 69 0.41 -17.69 2.77
C ILE A 69 1.60 -18.10 1.92
N THR A 70 1.45 -18.12 0.58
CA THR A 70 2.50 -18.55 -0.34
C THR A 70 3.56 -17.47 -0.56
N ALA A 71 4.79 -17.87 -0.93
CA ALA A 71 5.85 -16.93 -1.27
C ALA A 71 5.43 -16.00 -2.43
N GLU A 72 4.75 -16.54 -3.43
CA GLU A 72 4.24 -15.78 -4.56
C GLU A 72 3.18 -14.76 -4.14
N SER A 73 2.15 -15.18 -3.40
CA SER A 73 1.10 -14.26 -2.95
C SER A 73 1.67 -13.11 -2.07
N ARG A 74 2.67 -13.40 -1.24
CA ARG A 74 3.37 -12.37 -0.45
C ARG A 74 4.11 -11.37 -1.33
N LEU A 75 4.82 -11.85 -2.36
CA LEU A 75 5.52 -10.97 -3.31
C LEU A 75 4.53 -10.12 -4.11
N MET A 76 3.42 -10.69 -4.58
CA MET A 76 2.37 -9.95 -5.30
C MET A 76 1.76 -8.84 -4.44
N VAL A 77 1.41 -9.16 -3.20
CA VAL A 77 0.84 -8.18 -2.26
C VAL A 77 1.86 -7.09 -1.92
N GLU A 78 3.14 -7.45 -1.70
CA GLU A 78 4.20 -6.47 -1.44
C GLU A 78 4.36 -5.49 -2.62
N VAL A 79 4.35 -5.99 -3.86
CA VAL A 79 4.38 -5.15 -5.07
C VAL A 79 3.19 -4.21 -5.11
N ALA A 80 1.97 -4.71 -4.88
CA ALA A 80 0.76 -3.92 -4.90
C ALA A 80 0.76 -2.83 -3.81
N GLN A 81 1.19 -3.16 -2.59
CA GLN A 81 1.33 -2.20 -1.50
C GLN A 81 2.35 -1.09 -1.83
N LEU A 82 3.51 -1.44 -2.38
CA LEU A 82 4.52 -0.46 -2.78
C LEU A 82 4.02 0.45 -3.91
N GLN A 83 3.28 -0.08 -4.88
CA GLN A 83 2.66 0.71 -5.95
C GLN A 83 1.59 1.66 -5.41
N TYR A 84 0.76 1.20 -4.48
CA TYR A 84 -0.25 2.00 -3.80
C TYR A 84 0.36 3.13 -2.96
N MET A 85 1.47 2.84 -2.27
CA MET A 85 2.17 3.82 -1.42
C MET A 85 2.94 4.87 -2.22
N MET A 86 3.49 4.52 -3.38
CA MET A 86 4.39 5.38 -4.15
C MET A 86 3.83 6.79 -4.46
N PRO A 87 2.58 6.97 -4.96
CA PRO A 87 2.00 8.30 -5.17
C PRO A 87 1.65 9.01 -3.86
N ARG A 88 1.54 8.28 -2.75
CA ARG A 88 1.19 8.77 -1.41
C ARG A 88 2.40 9.16 -0.56
N LEU A 89 3.61 8.93 -1.08
CA LEU A 89 4.85 9.37 -0.43
C LEU A 89 4.87 10.89 -0.30
N THR A 90 4.62 11.34 0.91
CA THR A 90 4.84 12.72 1.34
C THR A 90 5.82 12.68 2.49
N GLY A 91 6.48 13.79 2.83
CA GLY A 91 7.58 13.80 3.81
C GLY A 91 7.32 13.18 5.18
N ALA A 92 6.06 12.91 5.55
CA ALA A 92 5.68 12.25 6.80
C ALA A 92 5.78 10.71 6.75
N TRP A 93 5.72 10.10 5.58
CA TRP A 93 5.74 8.64 5.40
C TRP A 93 7.14 8.03 5.28
N THR A 94 8.17 8.84 5.33
CA THR A 94 9.58 8.39 5.26
C THR A 94 9.98 7.48 6.42
N HIS A 95 9.26 7.52 7.54
CA HIS A 95 9.56 6.69 8.71
C HIS A 95 9.23 5.20 8.49
N LEU A 96 8.17 4.88 7.75
CA LEU A 96 7.78 3.49 7.46
C LEU A 96 8.74 2.78 6.50
N CYS A 97 9.23 3.50 5.50
CA CYS A 97 10.24 2.96 4.57
C CYS A 97 11.58 2.69 5.25
N ARG A 98 11.95 3.45 6.30
CA ARG A 98 13.18 3.22 7.08
C ARG A 98 13.12 1.97 7.94
N GLN A 99 11.95 1.59 8.42
CA GLN A 99 11.80 0.43 9.29
C GLN A 99 11.98 -0.90 8.52
N HIS A 100 11.77 -0.89 7.21
CA HIS A 100 11.90 -2.09 6.36
C HIS A 100 13.28 -2.26 5.71
N ASN A 101 14.08 -1.18 5.58
CA ASN A 101 15.42 -1.21 4.99
C ASN A 101 16.38 -0.32 5.79
N GLY A 102 17.08 -0.90 6.74
CA GLY A 102 18.23 -0.27 7.40
C GLY A 102 19.39 -0.03 6.43
N GLY A 103 19.32 1.07 5.67
CA GLY A 103 20.37 1.46 4.74
C GLY A 103 20.52 2.98 4.69
N ILE A 104 21.65 3.49 5.17
CA ILE A 104 22.08 4.89 5.04
C ILE A 104 22.36 5.15 3.56
N GLY A 105 21.39 5.72 2.84
CA GLY A 105 21.57 6.18 1.47
C GLY A 105 22.35 7.50 1.44
N THR A 106 23.51 7.51 0.83
CA THR A 106 24.27 8.72 0.48
C THR A 106 23.44 9.61 -0.44
N LYS A 107 23.07 10.80 0.05
CA LYS A 107 22.43 11.84 -0.77
C LYS A 107 23.43 12.36 -1.80
N GLY A 108 23.11 12.25 -3.08
CA GLY A 108 23.77 13.00 -4.12
C GLY A 108 23.47 14.51 -3.99
N PRO A 109 24.36 15.43 -4.40
CA PRO A 109 24.10 16.85 -4.35
C PRO A 109 22.91 17.21 -5.26
N GLY A 110 21.83 17.70 -4.63
CA GLY A 110 20.61 18.18 -5.31
C GLY A 110 19.40 17.25 -5.30
N GLU A 111 19.52 16.01 -4.82
CA GLU A 111 18.37 15.08 -4.72
C GLU A 111 17.59 15.30 -3.42
N THR A 112 16.28 15.48 -3.52
CA THR A 112 15.42 15.56 -2.34
C THR A 112 15.25 14.18 -1.68
N GLN A 113 15.01 14.16 -0.37
CA GLN A 113 14.74 12.90 0.36
C GLN A 113 13.60 12.10 -0.30
N LEU A 114 12.59 12.79 -0.79
CA LEU A 114 11.43 12.19 -1.45
C LEU A 114 11.79 11.47 -2.76
N GLU A 115 12.68 12.04 -3.54
CA GLU A 115 13.15 11.44 -4.80
C GLU A 115 13.98 10.19 -4.53
N THR A 116 14.84 10.24 -3.51
CA THR A 116 15.61 9.08 -3.06
C THR A 116 14.68 7.95 -2.62
N ASP A 117 13.66 8.25 -1.80
CA ASP A 117 12.69 7.26 -1.32
C ASP A 117 11.88 6.65 -2.49
N ARG A 118 11.43 7.47 -3.44
CA ARG A 118 10.74 7.00 -4.66
C ARG A 118 11.64 6.10 -5.51
N ARG A 119 12.91 6.43 -5.64
CA ARG A 119 13.89 5.61 -6.38
C ARG A 119 14.09 4.26 -5.71
N MET A 120 14.23 4.24 -4.38
CA MET A 120 14.35 2.99 -3.62
C MET A 120 13.11 2.09 -3.79
N ILE A 121 11.91 2.66 -3.72
CA ILE A 121 10.67 1.89 -3.91
C ILE A 121 10.57 1.35 -5.33
N ARG A 122 10.88 2.15 -6.36
CA ARG A 122 10.89 1.66 -7.75
C ARG A 122 11.87 0.50 -7.93
N LYS A 123 13.07 0.62 -7.37
CA LYS A 123 14.06 -0.47 -7.40
C LYS A 123 13.52 -1.73 -6.72
N ARG A 124 12.91 -1.58 -5.54
CA ARG A 124 12.30 -2.70 -4.82
C ARG A 124 11.20 -3.38 -5.62
N ILE A 125 10.30 -2.60 -6.25
CA ILE A 125 9.25 -3.13 -7.13
C ILE A 125 9.86 -3.93 -8.28
N GLN A 126 10.93 -3.45 -8.91
CA GLN A 126 11.61 -4.18 -10.00
C GLN A 126 12.24 -5.49 -9.52
N GLU A 127 12.88 -5.49 -8.35
CA GLU A 127 13.45 -6.70 -7.75
C GLU A 127 12.37 -7.75 -7.45
N LEU A 128 11.22 -7.32 -6.91
CA LEU A 128 10.10 -8.20 -6.60
C LEU A 128 9.47 -8.78 -7.87
N LYS A 129 9.27 -7.96 -8.90
CA LYS A 129 8.75 -8.42 -10.20
C LYS A 129 9.65 -9.47 -10.83
N LYS A 130 10.98 -9.27 -10.82
CA LYS A 130 11.93 -10.29 -11.29
C LYS A 130 11.87 -11.61 -10.52
N LYS A 131 11.51 -11.56 -9.23
CA LYS A 131 11.30 -12.79 -8.44
C LYS A 131 10.00 -13.49 -8.83
N LEU A 132 8.93 -12.72 -9.11
CA LEU A 132 7.67 -13.27 -9.59
C LEU A 132 7.84 -13.94 -10.96
N GLU A 133 8.51 -13.29 -11.92
CA GLU A 133 8.84 -13.86 -13.23
C GLU A 133 9.54 -15.23 -13.09
N LYS A 134 10.54 -15.34 -12.23
CA LYS A 134 11.22 -16.61 -11.98
C LYS A 134 10.31 -17.71 -11.42
N ILE A 135 9.32 -17.34 -10.60
CA ILE A 135 8.35 -18.31 -10.06
C ILE A 135 7.41 -18.76 -11.17
N GLU A 136 7.01 -17.83 -12.04
CA GLU A 136 6.15 -18.10 -13.20
C GLU A 136 6.86 -19.03 -14.20
N ASP A 137 8.10 -18.71 -14.60
CA ASP A 137 8.94 -19.55 -15.47
C ASP A 137 9.11 -20.98 -14.90
N ALA A 138 9.34 -21.08 -13.58
CA ALA A 138 9.48 -22.38 -12.92
C ALA A 138 8.16 -23.18 -12.94
N ARG A 139 7.01 -22.52 -12.84
CA ARG A 139 5.69 -23.16 -12.96
C ARG A 139 5.40 -23.62 -14.37
N GLU A 140 5.69 -22.79 -15.36
CA GLU A 140 5.54 -23.14 -16.78
C GLU A 140 6.37 -24.38 -17.10
N SER A 141 7.65 -24.41 -16.73
CA SER A 141 8.53 -25.58 -16.92
C SER A 141 8.00 -26.83 -16.20
N GLN A 142 7.40 -26.67 -15.01
CA GLN A 142 6.78 -27.79 -14.30
C GLN A 142 5.47 -28.24 -14.96
N ALA A 143 4.71 -27.33 -15.56
CA ALA A 143 3.49 -27.66 -16.30
C ALA A 143 3.81 -28.39 -17.60
N GLU A 144 4.81 -27.95 -18.36
CA GLU A 144 5.28 -28.62 -19.58
C GLU A 144 5.71 -30.07 -19.31
N ASN A 145 6.44 -30.31 -18.22
CA ASN A 145 6.86 -31.65 -17.82
C ASN A 145 5.70 -32.58 -17.38
N ARG A 146 4.48 -32.05 -17.25
CA ARG A 146 3.27 -32.80 -16.89
C ARG A 146 2.32 -33.02 -18.05
N ASN A 147 2.61 -32.53 -19.25
CA ASN A 147 1.73 -32.64 -20.42
C ASN A 147 1.45 -34.10 -20.83
N ASP A 148 2.31 -35.03 -20.45
CA ASP A 148 2.16 -36.48 -20.74
C ASP A 148 1.36 -37.23 -19.66
N ILE A 149 0.85 -36.51 -18.63
CA ILE A 149 0.11 -37.11 -17.52
C ILE A 149 -1.38 -36.82 -17.69
N PHE A 150 -2.22 -37.86 -17.56
CA PHE A 150 -3.67 -37.71 -17.60
C PHE A 150 -4.16 -36.89 -16.39
N HIS A 151 -4.87 -35.79 -16.65
CA HIS A 151 -5.38 -34.90 -15.61
C HIS A 151 -6.85 -35.17 -15.32
N ILE A 152 -7.20 -35.38 -14.03
CA ILE A 152 -8.59 -35.49 -13.55
C ILE A 152 -8.88 -34.25 -12.71
N GLY A 153 -9.87 -33.46 -13.13
CA GLY A 153 -10.43 -32.37 -12.31
C GLY A 153 -11.60 -32.95 -11.48
N ILE A 154 -11.53 -32.75 -10.17
CA ILE A 154 -12.68 -32.98 -9.27
C ILE A 154 -13.31 -31.60 -9.00
N VAL A 155 -14.60 -31.47 -9.38
CA VAL A 155 -15.38 -30.24 -9.18
C VAL A 155 -16.25 -30.40 -7.97
#